data_8911fe7fa9ef16f865581b6ac828348f
#
_entry.id   8911fe7fa9ef16f865581b6ac828348f
#
_cell.length_a   1.000
_cell.length_b   1.000
_cell.length_c   1.000
_cell.angle_alpha   90.00
_cell.angle_beta   90.00
_cell.angle_gamma   90.00
#
_symmetry.space_group_name_H-M   'P 1'
#
loop_
_entity.id
_entity.type
_entity.pdbx_description
1 polymer ?
#
loop_
_entity_poly.entity_id
_entity_poly.type
_entity_poly.pdbx_seq_one_letter_code
_entity_poly.pdbx_strand_id
1 'polypeptide(L)'
;MANEMLLKYGCNPNQKPSRVFMEDGKDLPIEVLNGKPGYINLLDAFNGWQLVRELKKATGMCAAASYKHFTPAGSAIGKPLSEVEKKIYFVDDLGELTPLASAYARARGADRMSSYGDFIALSDECDACTAKMIQREVSDGIIAPGYTDEALEILKSKRKGTYNIIKIDENYVPAPIERKQVFGVTFEQGRNELKIDNDMLTNIVTDNKEIPEDKKTDLVISLITLKYTQSNSVCYVKDGQAIGIGAGQQSRIHCTRLAGNKADIWWLRQHPKVLGLQFVDNIRRPDRDNAIDVYISDEHDDVLAEGVWQNTFKVKPEVLTEAEKKEWLAKNTGVCLGSDAFFPFGDNIERAKKSGVAYIAEPGGSIRDDHVIMTCNKYNMAMAFTGIRLFHH
;
A
#
# COMPACT_ATOMS: atom_id res chain seq x y z
N MET A 1 -7.90 -28.78 -8.73
CA MET A 1 -8.30 -27.34 -8.90
C MET A 1 -9.33 -27.31 -10.03
N ALA A 2 -10.18 -26.29 -10.08
CA ALA A 2 -11.19 -26.17 -11.13
C ALA A 2 -10.69 -25.27 -12.25
N ASN A 3 -11.06 -25.53 -13.50
CA ASN A 3 -10.68 -24.73 -14.66
C ASN A 3 -11.50 -23.42 -14.78
N GLU A 4 -12.62 -23.34 -14.07
CA GLU A 4 -13.43 -22.12 -13.96
C GLU A 4 -14.11 -22.02 -12.59
N MET A 5 -14.50 -20.79 -12.23
CA MET A 5 -15.31 -20.49 -11.05
C MET A 5 -16.43 -19.55 -11.45
N LEU A 6 -17.68 -19.94 -11.19
CA LEU A 6 -18.85 -19.09 -11.37
C LEU A 6 -18.94 -18.08 -10.21
N LEU A 7 -19.17 -16.84 -10.54
CA LEU A 7 -19.29 -15.74 -9.60
C LEU A 7 -20.74 -15.27 -9.49
N LYS A 8 -21.09 -14.71 -8.33
CA LYS A 8 -22.45 -14.20 -8.09
C LYS A 8 -22.83 -13.06 -9.06
N TYR A 9 -21.87 -12.20 -9.40
CA TYR A 9 -21.96 -11.10 -10.37
C TYR A 9 -20.53 -10.56 -10.64
N GLY A 10 -20.38 -9.70 -11.63
CA GLY A 10 -19.11 -9.04 -11.97
C GLY A 10 -18.76 -7.90 -11.01
N CYS A 11 -18.31 -6.74 -11.53
CA CYS A 11 -18.04 -5.58 -10.68
C CYS A 11 -19.29 -5.07 -9.96
N ASN A 12 -20.46 -5.17 -10.58
CA ASN A 12 -21.73 -4.69 -10.04
C ASN A 12 -22.80 -5.80 -10.06
N PRO A 13 -23.80 -5.77 -9.17
CA PRO A 13 -24.85 -6.80 -9.04
C PRO A 13 -25.65 -7.07 -10.32
N ASN A 14 -25.76 -6.09 -11.22
CA ASN A 14 -26.44 -6.21 -12.52
C ASN A 14 -25.59 -6.87 -13.61
N GLN A 15 -24.27 -7.01 -13.39
CA GLN A 15 -23.35 -7.59 -14.37
C GLN A 15 -23.33 -9.11 -14.24
N LYS A 16 -24.29 -9.76 -14.90
CA LYS A 16 -24.47 -11.22 -14.93
C LYS A 16 -24.66 -11.70 -16.36
N PRO A 17 -24.16 -12.91 -16.73
CA PRO A 17 -23.41 -13.87 -15.89
C PRO A 17 -22.00 -13.37 -15.57
N SER A 18 -21.33 -14.01 -14.59
CA SER A 18 -19.96 -13.70 -14.21
C SER A 18 -19.20 -14.98 -13.86
N ARG A 19 -17.96 -15.09 -14.33
CA ARG A 19 -17.05 -16.19 -14.03
C ARG A 19 -15.60 -15.76 -14.17
N VAL A 20 -14.70 -16.53 -13.57
CA VAL A 20 -13.26 -16.51 -13.87
C VAL A 20 -12.84 -17.86 -14.40
N PHE A 21 -11.94 -17.90 -15.36
CA PHE A 21 -11.48 -19.11 -16.03
C PHE A 21 -10.12 -18.88 -16.70
N MET A 22 -9.43 -19.98 -17.02
CA MET A 22 -8.20 -19.94 -17.81
C MET A 22 -8.53 -20.09 -19.31
N GLU A 23 -8.06 -19.17 -20.16
CA GLU A 23 -8.29 -19.23 -21.62
C GLU A 23 -7.76 -20.50 -22.27
N ASP A 24 -6.67 -21.08 -21.73
CA ASP A 24 -6.06 -22.33 -22.22
C ASP A 24 -6.74 -23.59 -21.66
N GLY A 25 -7.82 -23.45 -20.90
CA GLY A 25 -8.60 -24.53 -20.31
C GLY A 25 -7.94 -25.26 -19.15
N LYS A 26 -6.77 -24.81 -18.69
CA LYS A 26 -6.10 -25.35 -17.50
C LYS A 26 -6.86 -24.98 -16.22
N ASP A 27 -6.47 -25.60 -15.12
CA ASP A 27 -6.96 -25.26 -13.80
C ASP A 27 -6.55 -23.84 -13.41
N LEU A 28 -7.40 -23.16 -12.65
CA LEU A 28 -7.07 -21.87 -12.03
C LEU A 28 -5.86 -22.03 -11.11
N PRO A 29 -4.92 -21.07 -11.05
CA PRO A 29 -3.74 -21.16 -10.20
C PRO A 29 -4.05 -20.90 -8.72
N ILE A 30 -5.29 -21.04 -8.30
CA ILE A 30 -5.76 -20.82 -6.93
C ILE A 30 -6.67 -21.93 -6.43
N GLU A 31 -6.69 -22.08 -5.12
CA GLU A 31 -7.67 -22.89 -4.38
C GLU A 31 -8.37 -21.99 -3.35
N VAL A 32 -9.70 -21.97 -3.35
CA VAL A 32 -10.49 -21.26 -2.32
C VAL A 32 -10.68 -22.19 -1.14
N LEU A 33 -9.94 -21.96 -0.06
CA LEU A 33 -9.97 -22.77 1.15
C LEU A 33 -11.18 -22.46 2.04
N ASN A 34 -11.72 -21.25 1.94
CA ASN A 34 -12.92 -20.81 2.66
C ASN A 34 -13.56 -19.59 1.98
N GLY A 35 -14.84 -19.38 2.20
CA GLY A 35 -15.59 -18.24 1.70
C GLY A 35 -16.05 -18.40 0.25
N LYS A 36 -16.47 -17.31 -0.36
CA LYS A 36 -16.89 -17.20 -1.76
C LYS A 36 -16.43 -15.84 -2.30
N PRO A 37 -15.18 -15.73 -2.75
CA PRO A 37 -14.64 -14.46 -3.25
C PRO A 37 -15.42 -13.99 -4.49
N GLY A 38 -15.72 -12.69 -4.52
CA GLY A 38 -16.36 -12.06 -5.66
C GLY A 38 -15.35 -11.59 -6.71
N TYR A 39 -15.85 -11.01 -7.78
CA TYR A 39 -15.06 -10.53 -8.92
C TYR A 39 -13.95 -9.54 -8.49
N ILE A 40 -14.31 -8.51 -7.72
CA ILE A 40 -13.35 -7.49 -7.24
C ILE A 40 -12.35 -8.12 -6.26
N ASN A 41 -12.78 -9.02 -5.39
CA ASN A 41 -11.89 -9.73 -4.46
C ASN A 41 -10.77 -10.49 -5.21
N LEU A 42 -11.12 -11.15 -6.31
CA LEU A 42 -10.14 -11.89 -7.12
C LEU A 42 -9.20 -10.96 -7.88
N LEU A 43 -9.67 -9.81 -8.37
CA LEU A 43 -8.80 -8.80 -8.97
C LEU A 43 -7.78 -8.28 -7.94
N ASP A 44 -8.23 -7.95 -6.73
CA ASP A 44 -7.35 -7.50 -5.64
C ASP A 44 -6.35 -8.61 -5.25
N ALA A 45 -6.83 -9.86 -5.13
CA ALA A 45 -6.01 -11.01 -4.78
C ALA A 45 -4.86 -11.24 -5.78
N PHE A 46 -5.17 -11.32 -7.07
CA PHE A 46 -4.16 -11.58 -8.09
C PHE A 46 -3.17 -10.43 -8.26
N ASN A 47 -3.66 -9.19 -8.21
CA ASN A 47 -2.78 -8.03 -8.33
C ASN A 47 -1.87 -7.89 -7.09
N GLY A 48 -2.44 -8.09 -5.91
CA GLY A 48 -1.70 -8.10 -4.65
C GLY A 48 -0.64 -9.20 -4.58
N TRP A 49 -0.97 -10.42 -5.07
CA TRP A 49 -0.02 -11.52 -5.13
C TRP A 49 1.20 -11.20 -6.01
N GLN A 50 0.98 -10.63 -7.19
CA GLN A 50 2.07 -10.24 -8.08
C GLN A 50 3.03 -9.24 -7.39
N LEU A 51 2.46 -8.24 -6.71
CA LEU A 51 3.23 -7.23 -5.98
C LEU A 51 4.10 -7.87 -4.89
N VAL A 52 3.52 -8.64 -3.98
CA VAL A 52 4.27 -9.20 -2.84
C VAL A 52 5.30 -10.24 -3.27
N ARG A 53 5.00 -11.03 -4.31
CA ARG A 53 5.94 -11.97 -4.93
C ARG A 53 7.17 -11.25 -5.49
N GLU A 54 6.97 -10.11 -6.17
CA GLU A 54 8.04 -9.33 -6.75
C GLU A 54 8.86 -8.61 -5.67
N LEU A 55 8.21 -8.05 -4.64
CA LEU A 55 8.90 -7.48 -3.48
C LEU A 55 9.82 -8.50 -2.80
N LYS A 56 9.32 -9.71 -2.54
CA LYS A 56 10.13 -10.79 -1.95
C LYS A 56 11.32 -11.14 -2.85
N LYS A 57 11.11 -11.24 -4.16
CA LYS A 57 12.18 -11.53 -5.12
C LYS A 57 13.27 -10.45 -5.14
N ALA A 58 12.87 -9.18 -5.09
CA ALA A 58 13.79 -8.05 -5.19
C ALA A 58 14.57 -7.80 -3.88
N THR A 59 13.97 -8.05 -2.72
CA THR A 59 14.54 -7.69 -1.42
C THR A 59 15.07 -8.89 -0.62
N GLY A 60 14.68 -10.12 -0.98
CA GLY A 60 14.99 -11.31 -0.20
C GLY A 60 14.22 -11.42 1.13
N MET A 61 13.30 -10.50 1.40
CA MET A 61 12.50 -10.45 2.62
C MET A 61 11.06 -10.80 2.33
N CYS A 62 10.35 -11.39 3.32
CA CYS A 62 8.90 -11.56 3.20
C CYS A 62 8.22 -10.21 3.03
N ALA A 63 7.09 -10.20 2.34
CA ALA A 63 6.35 -9.00 2.00
C ALA A 63 4.84 -9.18 2.19
N ALA A 64 4.16 -8.08 2.42
CA ALA A 64 2.70 -8.02 2.50
C ALA A 64 2.17 -6.79 1.77
N ALA A 65 0.92 -6.88 1.33
CA ALA A 65 0.19 -5.76 0.77
C ALA A 65 -1.26 -5.74 1.24
N SER A 66 -1.81 -4.54 1.39
CA SER A 66 -3.22 -4.26 1.63
C SER A 66 -3.81 -3.70 0.35
N TYR A 67 -4.74 -4.42 -0.26
CA TYR A 67 -5.34 -4.09 -1.56
C TYR A 67 -6.79 -3.69 -1.43
N LYS A 68 -7.20 -2.70 -2.21
CA LYS A 68 -8.61 -2.31 -2.34
C LYS A 68 -8.83 -1.61 -3.68
N HIS A 69 -9.89 -2.00 -4.38
CA HIS A 69 -10.24 -1.45 -5.70
C HIS A 69 -9.10 -1.55 -6.72
N PHE A 70 -8.49 -2.74 -6.81
CA PHE A 70 -7.42 -3.05 -7.75
C PHE A 70 -6.14 -2.21 -7.58
N THR A 71 -5.95 -1.62 -6.38
CA THR A 71 -4.84 -0.72 -6.07
C THR A 71 -4.34 -0.99 -4.65
N PRO A 72 -3.02 -0.96 -4.38
CA PRO A 72 -2.50 -1.09 -3.04
C PRO A 72 -2.81 0.16 -2.20
N ALA A 73 -3.39 -0.04 -1.03
CA ALA A 73 -3.45 0.98 0.02
C ALA A 73 -2.11 1.09 0.75
N GLY A 74 -1.36 -0.01 0.79
CA GLY A 74 -0.01 -0.09 1.35
C GLY A 74 0.69 -1.38 0.97
N SER A 75 2.02 -1.36 1.02
CA SER A 75 2.90 -2.48 0.79
C SER A 75 4.13 -2.36 1.68
N ALA A 76 4.71 -3.46 2.14
CA ALA A 76 5.88 -3.44 2.99
C ALA A 76 6.63 -4.76 3.00
N ILE A 77 7.89 -4.71 3.41
CA ILE A 77 8.72 -5.88 3.71
C ILE A 77 8.82 -6.12 5.22
N GLY A 78 9.21 -7.32 5.61
CA GLY A 78 9.20 -7.81 6.99
C GLY A 78 10.31 -7.24 7.89
N LYS A 79 10.40 -5.92 8.01
CA LYS A 79 11.29 -5.26 8.98
C LYS A 79 10.64 -5.18 10.37
N PRO A 80 11.40 -5.28 11.47
CA PRO A 80 10.89 -5.10 12.82
C PRO A 80 10.20 -3.75 13.00
N LEU A 81 9.19 -3.70 13.86
CA LEU A 81 8.50 -2.46 14.22
C LEU A 81 9.19 -1.78 15.41
N SER A 82 9.29 -0.45 15.35
CA SER A 82 9.60 0.36 16.52
C SER A 82 8.42 0.36 17.52
N GLU A 83 8.66 0.75 18.76
CA GLU A 83 7.59 0.86 19.77
C GLU A 83 6.49 1.86 19.37
N VAL A 84 6.84 2.91 18.64
CA VAL A 84 5.87 3.88 18.12
C VAL A 84 5.03 3.25 17.01
N GLU A 85 5.66 2.53 16.08
CA GLU A 85 4.93 1.83 15.00
C GLU A 85 3.98 0.78 15.57
N LYS A 86 4.38 0.01 16.59
CA LYS A 86 3.48 -0.94 17.26
C LYS A 86 2.22 -0.24 17.78
N LYS A 87 2.36 0.95 18.38
CA LYS A 87 1.22 1.73 18.91
C LYS A 87 0.32 2.24 17.79
N ILE A 88 0.85 2.87 16.74
CA ILE A 88 0.04 3.42 15.64
C ILE A 88 -0.61 2.34 14.78
N TYR A 89 -0.07 1.11 14.78
CA TYR A 89 -0.66 -0.04 14.08
C TYR A 89 -1.55 -0.90 15.00
N PHE A 90 -1.67 -0.54 16.29
CA PHE A 90 -2.48 -1.23 17.30
C PHE A 90 -2.10 -2.70 17.47
N VAL A 91 -0.80 -2.97 17.53
CA VAL A 91 -0.22 -4.32 17.70
C VAL A 91 0.73 -4.42 18.90
N ASP A 92 0.79 -3.38 19.71
CA ASP A 92 1.63 -3.26 20.91
C ASP A 92 1.28 -4.29 22.01
N ASP A 93 0.08 -4.89 21.95
CA ASP A 93 -0.41 -5.93 22.85
C ASP A 93 -0.18 -7.38 22.32
N LEU A 94 0.40 -7.54 21.13
CA LEU A 94 0.60 -8.87 20.51
C LEU A 94 1.96 -9.52 20.84
N GLY A 95 2.81 -8.86 21.60
CA GLY A 95 4.14 -9.33 21.89
C GLY A 95 5.10 -9.25 20.70
N GLU A 96 5.98 -10.24 20.55
CA GLU A 96 6.91 -10.29 19.42
C GLU A 96 6.19 -10.74 18.15
N LEU A 97 6.33 -9.93 17.11
CA LEU A 97 5.73 -10.21 15.79
C LEU A 97 6.72 -10.97 14.92
N THR A 98 6.21 -11.94 14.16
CA THR A 98 6.99 -12.56 13.09
C THR A 98 7.30 -11.54 11.99
N PRO A 99 8.35 -11.77 11.18
CA PRO A 99 8.63 -10.88 10.04
C PRO A 99 7.42 -10.68 9.11
N LEU A 100 6.64 -11.73 8.86
CA LEU A 100 5.44 -11.64 8.01
C LEU A 100 4.33 -10.81 8.67
N ALA A 101 4.10 -10.98 9.97
CA ALA A 101 3.16 -10.17 10.74
C ALA A 101 3.59 -8.68 10.73
N SER A 102 4.90 -8.41 10.89
CA SER A 102 5.45 -7.06 10.79
C SER A 102 5.26 -6.45 9.40
N ALA A 103 5.46 -7.23 8.33
CA ALA A 103 5.20 -6.78 6.95
C ALA A 103 3.74 -6.35 6.77
N TYR A 104 2.80 -7.18 7.27
CA TYR A 104 1.37 -6.84 7.14
C TYR A 104 0.97 -5.67 8.05
N ALA A 105 1.48 -5.58 9.27
CA ALA A 105 1.25 -4.43 10.14
C ALA A 105 1.67 -3.11 9.46
N ARG A 106 2.84 -3.10 8.81
CA ARG A 106 3.35 -1.97 8.04
C ARG A 106 2.51 -1.68 6.80
N ALA A 107 2.18 -2.70 6.00
CA ALA A 107 1.40 -2.53 4.77
C ALA A 107 0.01 -1.95 5.07
N ARG A 108 -0.71 -2.51 6.04
CA ARG A 108 -2.00 -1.99 6.48
C ARG A 108 -1.88 -0.64 7.18
N GLY A 109 -0.82 -0.45 7.96
CA GLY A 109 -0.55 0.74 8.75
C GLY A 109 -0.24 1.98 7.93
N ALA A 110 0.12 1.83 6.66
CA ALA A 110 0.40 2.93 5.75
C ALA A 110 -0.81 3.88 5.58
N ASP A 111 -1.98 3.30 5.36
CA ASP A 111 -3.24 4.01 5.20
C ASP A 111 -4.37 3.16 5.82
N ARG A 112 -4.57 3.29 7.12
CA ARG A 112 -5.54 2.48 7.86
C ARG A 112 -6.98 2.74 7.43
N MET A 113 -7.28 3.95 6.95
CA MET A 113 -8.61 4.31 6.43
C MET A 113 -8.90 3.57 5.12
N SER A 114 -7.99 3.60 4.16
CA SER A 114 -8.14 2.88 2.89
C SER A 114 -8.09 1.36 3.07
N SER A 115 -7.38 0.86 4.09
CA SER A 115 -7.26 -0.57 4.39
C SER A 115 -8.48 -1.17 5.09
N TYR A 116 -9.48 -0.38 5.44
CA TYR A 116 -10.75 -0.89 5.95
C TYR A 116 -11.49 -1.69 4.88
N GLY A 117 -11.64 -3.00 5.08
CA GLY A 117 -12.22 -3.90 4.09
C GLY A 117 -11.27 -4.26 2.95
N ASP A 118 -9.96 -4.28 3.21
CA ASP A 118 -8.93 -4.67 2.26
C ASP A 118 -8.98 -6.14 1.85
N PHE A 119 -8.26 -6.47 0.78
CA PHE A 119 -7.83 -7.83 0.46
C PHE A 119 -6.33 -7.95 0.71
N ILE A 120 -5.95 -8.92 1.54
CA ILE A 120 -4.57 -9.09 2.01
C ILE A 120 -3.80 -9.98 1.06
N ALA A 121 -2.59 -9.59 0.68
CA ALA A 121 -1.65 -10.47 -0.02
C ALA A 121 -0.39 -10.66 0.82
N LEU A 122 0.04 -11.92 0.96
CA LEU A 122 1.25 -12.31 1.69
C LEU A 122 2.17 -13.10 0.75
N SER A 123 3.46 -12.83 0.78
CA SER A 123 4.47 -13.49 -0.06
C SER A 123 4.87 -14.88 0.44
N ASP A 124 4.51 -15.21 1.69
CA ASP A 124 4.91 -16.43 2.39
C ASP A 124 3.70 -17.11 3.04
N GLU A 125 3.90 -18.33 3.53
CA GLU A 125 2.90 -19.07 4.29
C GLU A 125 2.45 -18.25 5.50
N CYS A 126 1.13 -18.04 5.61
CA CYS A 126 0.54 -17.29 6.72
C CYS A 126 0.70 -18.06 8.03
N ASP A 127 1.42 -17.50 8.98
CA ASP A 127 1.60 -18.04 10.32
C ASP A 127 0.49 -17.61 11.29
N ALA A 128 0.44 -18.25 12.46
CA ALA A 128 -0.55 -17.97 13.49
C ALA A 128 -0.47 -16.53 14.05
N CYS A 129 0.73 -15.95 14.15
CA CYS A 129 0.92 -14.57 14.61
C CYS A 129 0.25 -13.59 13.63
N THR A 130 0.51 -13.75 12.34
CA THR A 130 -0.11 -12.96 11.28
C THR A 130 -1.63 -13.14 11.27
N ALA A 131 -2.11 -14.40 11.39
CA ALA A 131 -3.56 -14.69 11.42
C ALA A 131 -4.27 -14.04 12.62
N LYS A 132 -3.68 -14.05 13.82
CA LYS A 132 -4.20 -13.39 15.03
C LYS A 132 -4.34 -11.87 14.83
N MET A 133 -3.37 -11.25 14.16
CA MET A 133 -3.45 -9.84 13.81
C MET A 133 -4.58 -9.56 12.82
N ILE A 134 -4.67 -10.37 11.74
CA ILE A 134 -5.72 -10.24 10.71
C ILE A 134 -7.12 -10.44 11.32
N GLN A 135 -7.27 -11.36 12.27
CA GLN A 135 -8.54 -11.62 12.94
C GLN A 135 -9.16 -10.37 13.58
N ARG A 136 -8.33 -9.45 14.06
CA ARG A 136 -8.72 -8.23 14.78
C ARG A 136 -9.14 -7.08 13.84
N GLU A 137 -8.80 -7.18 12.56
CA GLU A 137 -9.01 -6.11 11.58
C GLU A 137 -10.22 -6.40 10.67
N VAL A 138 -10.82 -5.36 10.09
CA VAL A 138 -11.85 -5.53 9.08
C VAL A 138 -11.18 -5.70 7.72
N SER A 139 -11.30 -6.89 7.16
CA SER A 139 -10.79 -7.22 5.81
C SER A 139 -11.74 -8.17 5.10
N ASP A 140 -11.68 -8.23 3.77
CA ASP A 140 -12.58 -9.05 2.94
C ASP A 140 -12.02 -10.43 2.65
N GLY A 141 -10.70 -10.57 2.61
CA GLY A 141 -10.06 -11.84 2.35
C GLY A 141 -8.54 -11.75 2.33
N ILE A 142 -7.95 -12.89 2.04
CA ILE A 142 -6.49 -13.07 2.02
C ILE A 142 -6.09 -14.03 0.91
N ILE A 143 -4.94 -13.76 0.27
CA ILE A 143 -4.22 -14.67 -0.62
C ILE A 143 -2.80 -14.88 -0.11
N ALA A 144 -2.38 -16.15 -0.05
CA ALA A 144 -1.03 -16.56 0.34
C ALA A 144 -0.67 -17.90 -0.31
N PRO A 145 0.63 -18.26 -0.42
CA PRO A 145 1.05 -19.54 -0.97
C PRO A 145 0.72 -20.74 -0.06
N GLY A 146 0.46 -20.49 1.22
CA GLY A 146 0.10 -21.49 2.22
C GLY A 146 -0.42 -20.87 3.50
N TYR A 147 -0.86 -21.73 4.41
CA TYR A 147 -1.35 -21.37 5.73
C TYR A 147 -0.97 -22.49 6.70
N THR A 148 -0.41 -22.15 7.85
CA THR A 148 -0.28 -23.15 8.93
C THR A 148 -1.66 -23.59 9.39
N ASP A 149 -1.78 -24.80 9.97
CA ASP A 149 -3.07 -25.30 10.44
C ASP A 149 -3.72 -24.36 11.46
N GLU A 150 -2.93 -23.83 12.42
CA GLU A 150 -3.42 -22.86 13.39
C GLU A 150 -3.89 -21.55 12.74
N ALA A 151 -3.13 -21.03 11.77
CA ALA A 151 -3.51 -19.82 11.03
C ALA A 151 -4.82 -20.02 10.28
N LEU A 152 -4.99 -21.18 9.62
CA LEU A 152 -6.18 -21.50 8.86
C LEU A 152 -7.42 -21.61 9.75
N GLU A 153 -7.31 -22.21 10.93
CA GLU A 153 -8.41 -22.26 11.91
C GLU A 153 -8.81 -20.87 12.41
N ILE A 154 -7.83 -20.03 12.75
CA ILE A 154 -8.08 -18.64 13.17
C ILE A 154 -8.81 -17.87 12.09
N LEU A 155 -8.32 -17.92 10.84
CA LEU A 155 -8.90 -17.20 9.73
C LEU A 155 -10.31 -17.71 9.34
N LYS A 156 -10.54 -19.02 9.39
CA LYS A 156 -11.87 -19.63 9.14
C LYS A 156 -12.91 -19.16 10.16
N SER A 157 -12.53 -18.86 11.40
CA SER A 157 -13.45 -18.34 12.41
C SER A 157 -13.92 -16.91 12.15
N LYS A 158 -13.18 -16.14 11.34
CA LYS A 158 -13.46 -14.74 11.03
C LYS A 158 -14.74 -14.60 10.19
N ARG A 159 -15.46 -13.45 10.37
CA ARG A 159 -16.72 -13.15 9.66
C ARG A 159 -17.77 -14.27 9.78
N LYS A 160 -17.88 -14.87 10.95
CA LYS A 160 -18.82 -16.00 11.21
C LYS A 160 -18.62 -17.17 10.24
N GLY A 161 -17.37 -17.45 9.88
CA GLY A 161 -17.02 -18.57 9.00
C GLY A 161 -17.06 -18.27 7.49
N THR A 162 -17.27 -17.02 7.09
CA THR A 162 -17.40 -16.65 5.67
C THR A 162 -16.22 -15.86 5.11
N TYR A 163 -15.12 -15.75 5.85
CA TYR A 163 -13.93 -15.04 5.42
C TYR A 163 -13.30 -15.68 4.19
N ASN A 164 -12.92 -14.89 3.19
CA ASN A 164 -12.32 -15.41 1.96
C ASN A 164 -10.85 -15.78 2.18
N ILE A 165 -10.50 -17.04 2.02
CA ILE A 165 -9.14 -17.56 2.16
C ILE A 165 -8.75 -18.23 0.86
N ILE A 166 -7.75 -17.70 0.18
CA ILE A 166 -7.27 -18.17 -1.12
C ILE A 166 -5.83 -18.64 -1.00
N LYS A 167 -5.57 -19.89 -1.43
CA LYS A 167 -4.23 -20.42 -1.64
C LYS A 167 -3.86 -20.25 -3.10
N ILE A 168 -2.69 -19.68 -3.38
CA ILE A 168 -2.12 -19.51 -4.72
C ILE A 168 -1.04 -20.57 -4.97
N ASP A 169 -0.95 -21.06 -6.19
CA ASP A 169 0.22 -21.81 -6.65
C ASP A 169 1.38 -20.81 -6.90
N GLU A 170 2.35 -20.81 -6.01
CA GLU A 170 3.51 -19.90 -6.08
C GLU A 170 4.40 -20.14 -7.31
N ASN A 171 4.33 -21.35 -7.89
CA ASN A 171 5.10 -21.74 -9.07
C ASN A 171 4.39 -21.37 -10.38
N TYR A 172 3.13 -20.94 -10.32
CA TYR A 172 2.41 -20.55 -11.52
C TYR A 172 3.07 -19.34 -12.21
N VAL A 173 3.27 -19.47 -13.51
CA VAL A 173 3.78 -18.39 -14.37
C VAL A 173 2.70 -18.09 -15.41
N PRO A 174 2.14 -16.86 -15.41
CA PRO A 174 1.18 -16.42 -16.42
C PRO A 174 1.75 -16.48 -17.84
N ALA A 175 0.86 -16.56 -18.85
CA ALA A 175 1.26 -16.44 -20.24
C ALA A 175 2.01 -15.12 -20.50
N PRO A 176 2.95 -15.11 -21.48
CA PRO A 176 3.73 -13.90 -21.78
C PRO A 176 2.90 -12.81 -22.47
N ILE A 177 1.70 -13.13 -22.91
CA ILE A 177 0.75 -12.22 -23.57
C ILE A 177 -0.47 -12.05 -22.67
N GLU A 178 -0.87 -10.81 -22.46
CA GLU A 178 -2.10 -10.47 -21.73
C GLU A 178 -3.08 -9.71 -22.62
N ARG A 179 -4.38 -9.87 -22.36
CA ARG A 179 -5.47 -9.29 -23.14
C ARG A 179 -6.45 -8.54 -22.25
N LYS A 180 -6.96 -7.44 -22.77
CA LYS A 180 -8.03 -6.64 -22.17
C LYS A 180 -9.08 -6.30 -23.20
N GLN A 181 -10.35 -6.33 -22.83
CA GLN A 181 -11.44 -5.94 -23.74
C GLN A 181 -12.07 -4.63 -23.29
N VAL A 182 -12.23 -3.70 -24.25
CA VAL A 182 -12.95 -2.44 -24.07
C VAL A 182 -13.87 -2.26 -25.26
N PHE A 183 -15.14 -2.07 -25.03
CA PHE A 183 -16.16 -1.92 -26.07
C PHE A 183 -16.14 -3.04 -27.14
N GLY A 184 -15.90 -4.29 -26.72
CA GLY A 184 -15.78 -5.45 -27.62
C GLY A 184 -14.46 -5.52 -28.41
N VAL A 185 -13.61 -4.51 -28.34
CA VAL A 185 -12.27 -4.52 -28.96
C VAL A 185 -11.28 -5.15 -27.98
N THR A 186 -10.54 -6.15 -28.45
CA THR A 186 -9.49 -6.79 -27.68
C THR A 186 -8.16 -6.06 -27.88
N PHE A 187 -7.56 -5.63 -26.78
CA PHE A 187 -6.18 -5.13 -26.70
C PHE A 187 -5.29 -6.28 -26.27
N GLU A 188 -4.17 -6.45 -26.97
CA GLU A 188 -3.17 -7.46 -26.66
C GLU A 188 -1.80 -6.81 -26.50
N GLN A 189 -1.06 -7.23 -25.46
CA GLN A 189 0.30 -6.74 -25.21
C GLN A 189 1.14 -7.82 -24.53
N GLY A 190 2.46 -7.65 -24.56
CA GLY A 190 3.34 -8.44 -23.73
C GLY A 190 3.10 -8.12 -22.25
N ARG A 191 3.08 -9.14 -21.41
CA ARG A 191 3.01 -8.96 -19.96
C ARG A 191 4.23 -8.19 -19.47
N ASN A 192 4.02 -7.27 -18.51
CA ASN A 192 5.13 -6.51 -17.95
C ASN A 192 6.01 -7.38 -17.04
N GLU A 193 7.06 -7.96 -17.65
CA GLU A 193 8.05 -8.81 -16.97
C GLU A 193 9.32 -8.05 -16.56
N LEU A 194 9.27 -6.71 -16.60
CA LEU A 194 10.41 -5.87 -16.22
C LEU A 194 10.84 -6.20 -14.78
N LYS A 195 12.11 -6.58 -14.65
CA LYS A 195 12.73 -6.75 -13.35
C LYS A 195 13.13 -5.39 -12.78
N ILE A 196 12.63 -5.09 -11.58
CA ILE A 196 12.96 -3.86 -10.85
C ILE A 196 13.98 -4.21 -9.75
N ASP A 197 15.16 -3.62 -9.85
CA ASP A 197 16.26 -3.79 -8.88
C ASP A 197 17.16 -2.53 -8.84
N ASN A 198 18.25 -2.62 -8.08
CA ASN A 198 19.19 -1.52 -7.90
C ASN A 198 19.87 -1.04 -9.21
N ASP A 199 19.92 -1.86 -10.26
CA ASP A 199 20.53 -1.48 -11.54
C ASP A 199 19.75 -0.35 -12.21
N MET A 200 18.44 -0.23 -11.93
CA MET A 200 17.61 0.88 -12.41
C MET A 200 17.95 2.23 -11.78
N LEU A 201 18.70 2.25 -10.68
CA LEU A 201 19.01 3.45 -9.90
C LEU A 201 20.41 4.00 -10.17
N THR A 202 21.09 3.51 -11.20
CA THR A 202 22.49 3.87 -11.50
C THR A 202 22.65 5.22 -12.18
N ASN A 203 21.63 5.70 -12.91
CA ASN A 203 21.67 6.98 -13.60
C ASN A 203 21.21 8.13 -12.68
N ILE A 204 22.06 8.54 -11.74
CA ILE A 204 21.75 9.65 -10.82
C ILE A 204 22.05 10.97 -11.52
N VAL A 205 21.02 11.79 -11.74
CA VAL A 205 21.06 13.00 -12.58
C VAL A 205 21.27 14.31 -11.80
N THR A 206 21.10 14.29 -10.48
CA THR A 206 21.27 15.44 -9.58
C THR A 206 22.73 15.64 -9.16
N ASP A 207 23.06 16.79 -8.55
CA ASP A 207 24.41 17.10 -8.01
C ASP A 207 24.78 16.14 -6.88
N ASN A 208 23.86 15.86 -5.95
CA ASN A 208 24.03 14.79 -4.97
C ASN A 208 23.92 13.44 -5.68
N LYS A 209 25.02 12.68 -5.66
CA LYS A 209 25.14 11.37 -6.32
C LYS A 209 24.95 10.18 -5.37
N GLU A 210 24.69 10.43 -4.10
CA GLU A 210 24.69 9.38 -3.08
C GLU A 210 23.25 8.94 -2.77
N ILE A 211 22.97 7.65 -3.00
CA ILE A 211 21.77 6.95 -2.55
C ILE A 211 22.23 5.77 -1.69
N PRO A 212 22.07 5.82 -0.35
CA PRO A 212 22.40 4.70 0.54
C PRO A 212 21.67 3.39 0.18
N GLU A 213 22.23 2.25 0.50
CA GLU A 213 21.65 0.94 0.13
C GLU A 213 20.25 0.70 0.70
N ASP A 214 19.99 1.13 1.94
CA ASP A 214 18.65 1.08 2.53
C ASP A 214 17.66 1.96 1.75
N LYS A 215 18.10 3.08 1.19
CA LYS A 215 17.28 3.99 0.38
C LYS A 215 17.11 3.48 -1.05
N LYS A 216 18.08 2.77 -1.61
CA LYS A 216 17.88 2.03 -2.86
C LYS A 216 16.80 0.97 -2.69
N THR A 217 16.83 0.22 -1.59
CA THR A 217 15.76 -0.74 -1.26
C THR A 217 14.40 -0.06 -1.19
N ASP A 218 14.28 1.09 -0.51
CA ASP A 218 13.04 1.85 -0.42
C ASP A 218 12.56 2.33 -1.80
N LEU A 219 13.47 2.79 -2.68
CA LEU A 219 13.14 3.18 -4.05
C LEU A 219 12.67 1.98 -4.88
N VAL A 220 13.32 0.81 -4.77
CA VAL A 220 12.88 -0.43 -5.42
C VAL A 220 11.47 -0.83 -4.95
N ILE A 221 11.18 -0.75 -3.65
CA ILE A 221 9.84 -0.98 -3.10
C ILE A 221 8.82 -0.01 -3.73
N SER A 222 9.18 1.27 -3.86
CA SER A 222 8.29 2.27 -4.47
C SER A 222 7.96 1.92 -5.92
N LEU A 223 8.97 1.57 -6.73
CA LEU A 223 8.80 1.24 -8.15
C LEU A 223 8.01 -0.06 -8.35
N ILE A 224 8.29 -1.11 -7.56
CA ILE A 224 7.49 -2.36 -7.61
C ILE A 224 6.05 -2.09 -7.22
N THR A 225 5.80 -1.28 -6.17
CA THR A 225 4.45 -0.91 -5.77
C THR A 225 3.72 -0.19 -6.90
N LEU A 226 4.39 0.73 -7.59
CA LEU A 226 3.82 1.50 -8.71
C LEU A 226 3.54 0.63 -9.94
N LYS A 227 4.35 -0.39 -10.21
CA LYS A 227 4.11 -1.35 -11.29
C LYS A 227 2.73 -2.03 -11.20
N TYR A 228 2.16 -2.11 -9.99
CA TYR A 228 0.86 -2.71 -9.68
C TYR A 228 -0.16 -1.71 -9.16
N THR A 229 0.06 -0.42 -9.41
CA THR A 229 -0.83 0.68 -8.99
C THR A 229 -1.39 1.40 -10.20
N GLN A 230 -2.70 1.61 -10.20
CA GLN A 230 -3.38 2.30 -11.32
C GLN A 230 -2.81 3.71 -11.55
N SER A 231 -2.43 3.98 -12.79
CA SER A 231 -1.80 5.25 -13.22
C SER A 231 -2.79 6.43 -13.31
N ASN A 232 -2.32 7.67 -13.20
CA ASN A 232 -1.00 8.08 -12.72
C ASN A 232 -0.80 7.67 -11.28
N SER A 233 0.39 7.20 -10.95
CA SER A 233 0.69 6.78 -9.58
C SER A 233 2.03 7.32 -9.07
N VAL A 234 2.07 7.59 -7.75
CA VAL A 234 3.23 8.08 -6.99
C VAL A 234 3.25 7.38 -5.65
N CYS A 235 4.41 6.95 -5.19
CA CYS A 235 4.57 6.21 -3.93
C CYS A 235 5.69 6.80 -3.08
N TYR A 236 5.36 7.20 -1.85
CA TYR A 236 6.30 7.57 -0.81
C TYR A 236 6.64 6.35 0.03
N VAL A 237 7.93 6.11 0.26
CA VAL A 237 8.43 4.94 1.01
C VAL A 237 9.41 5.38 2.09
N LYS A 238 9.32 4.75 3.24
CA LYS A 238 10.26 4.93 4.35
C LYS A 238 10.47 3.62 5.09
N ASP A 239 11.73 3.26 5.29
CA ASP A 239 12.16 2.12 6.11
C ASP A 239 11.47 0.79 5.74
N GLY A 240 11.35 0.52 4.43
CA GLY A 240 10.79 -0.74 3.91
C GLY A 240 9.28 -0.76 3.80
N GLN A 241 8.61 0.40 3.89
CA GLN A 241 7.16 0.53 3.89
C GLN A 241 6.71 1.67 2.97
N ALA A 242 5.76 1.40 2.09
CA ALA A 242 4.99 2.47 1.45
C ALA A 242 4.17 3.21 2.51
N ILE A 243 4.38 4.52 2.64
CA ILE A 243 3.72 5.37 3.64
C ILE A 243 2.66 6.29 3.04
N GLY A 244 2.62 6.39 1.72
CA GLY A 244 1.59 7.13 1.00
C GLY A 244 1.60 6.77 -0.48
N ILE A 245 0.46 6.29 -0.99
CA ILE A 245 0.27 5.91 -2.39
C ILE A 245 -0.85 6.76 -2.97
N GLY A 246 -0.55 7.47 -4.07
CA GLY A 246 -1.52 8.13 -4.91
C GLY A 246 -1.72 7.32 -6.18
N ALA A 247 -2.98 7.14 -6.60
CA ALA A 247 -3.33 6.29 -7.72
C ALA A 247 -4.47 6.89 -8.55
N GLY A 248 -4.54 6.55 -9.84
CA GLY A 248 -5.68 6.85 -10.72
C GLY A 248 -5.92 8.33 -10.98
N GLN A 249 -4.92 9.19 -10.83
CA GLN A 249 -5.07 10.62 -11.04
C GLN A 249 -4.72 11.02 -12.48
N GLN A 250 -5.51 11.94 -13.08
CA GLN A 250 -5.24 12.44 -14.41
C GLN A 250 -4.05 13.42 -14.45
N SER A 251 -3.75 14.08 -13.33
CA SER A 251 -2.65 15.02 -13.20
C SER A 251 -1.57 14.50 -12.27
N ARG A 252 -0.29 14.55 -12.71
CA ARG A 252 0.86 14.13 -11.90
C ARG A 252 0.94 14.88 -10.57
N ILE A 253 0.77 16.20 -10.59
CA ILE A 253 0.84 17.01 -9.37
C ILE A 253 -0.30 16.66 -8.37
N HIS A 254 -1.50 16.36 -8.86
CA HIS A 254 -2.58 15.92 -7.96
C HIS A 254 -2.25 14.56 -7.35
N CYS A 255 -1.64 13.65 -8.11
CA CYS A 255 -1.18 12.37 -7.61
C CYS A 255 -0.10 12.54 -6.54
N THR A 256 0.90 13.38 -6.78
CA THR A 256 1.97 13.70 -5.83
C THR A 256 1.43 14.31 -4.54
N ARG A 257 0.44 15.19 -4.64
CA ARG A 257 -0.24 15.78 -3.48
C ARG A 257 -1.02 14.74 -2.68
N LEU A 258 -1.80 13.91 -3.35
CA LEU A 258 -2.59 12.86 -2.69
C LEU A 258 -1.70 11.87 -1.94
N ALA A 259 -0.66 11.36 -2.60
CA ALA A 259 0.30 10.45 -1.98
C ALA A 259 1.04 11.10 -0.80
N GLY A 260 1.46 12.37 -0.97
CA GLY A 260 2.13 13.12 0.07
C GLY A 260 1.23 13.42 1.28
N ASN A 261 -0.05 13.72 1.06
CA ASN A 261 -0.99 13.93 2.17
C ASN A 261 -1.16 12.65 2.99
N LYS A 262 -1.23 11.48 2.36
CA LYS A 262 -1.27 10.19 3.07
C LYS A 262 0.02 9.94 3.86
N ALA A 263 1.18 10.21 3.27
CA ALA A 263 2.47 10.10 3.96
C ALA A 263 2.57 11.05 5.17
N ASP A 264 2.04 12.27 5.05
CA ASP A 264 2.00 13.25 6.13
C ASP A 264 1.08 12.76 7.27
N ILE A 265 -0.09 12.21 6.96
CA ILE A 265 -1.00 11.61 7.96
C ILE A 265 -0.32 10.44 8.68
N TRP A 266 0.36 9.55 7.96
CA TRP A 266 1.12 8.46 8.57
C TRP A 266 2.16 8.96 9.58
N TRP A 267 2.88 10.05 9.27
CA TRP A 267 3.86 10.65 10.17
C TRP A 267 3.20 11.38 11.34
N LEU A 268 2.09 12.08 11.10
CA LEU A 268 1.32 12.80 12.12
C LEU A 268 0.67 11.86 13.13
N ARG A 269 0.31 10.63 12.74
CA ARG A 269 -0.19 9.60 13.67
C ARG A 269 0.82 9.28 14.79
N GLN A 270 2.10 9.56 14.60
CA GLN A 270 3.17 9.38 15.58
C GLN A 270 3.37 10.61 16.50
N HIS A 271 2.63 11.68 16.28
CA HIS A 271 2.73 12.92 17.10
C HIS A 271 2.30 12.62 18.55
N PRO A 272 3.01 13.16 19.59
CA PRO A 272 2.68 12.91 21.00
C PRO A 272 1.22 13.19 21.37
N LYS A 273 0.60 14.26 20.85
CA LYS A 273 -0.83 14.55 21.06
C LYS A 273 -1.73 13.45 20.49
N VAL A 274 -1.38 12.87 19.34
CA VAL A 274 -2.14 11.77 18.71
C VAL A 274 -1.98 10.49 19.51
N LEU A 275 -0.75 10.16 19.92
CA LEU A 275 -0.47 8.99 20.76
C LEU A 275 -1.10 9.11 22.15
N GLY A 276 -1.31 10.34 22.65
CA GLY A 276 -1.92 10.65 23.94
C GLY A 276 -3.44 10.70 23.95
N LEU A 277 -4.13 10.48 22.81
CA LEU A 277 -5.59 10.48 22.74
C LEU A 277 -6.20 9.39 23.64
N GLN A 278 -7.10 9.79 24.53
CA GLN A 278 -7.77 8.92 25.48
C GLN A 278 -9.16 8.57 24.97
N PHE A 279 -9.30 7.39 24.38
CA PHE A 279 -10.55 6.90 23.84
C PHE A 279 -11.46 6.31 24.92
N VAL A 280 -12.78 6.31 24.70
CA VAL A 280 -13.74 5.58 25.54
C VAL A 280 -13.44 4.08 25.49
N ASP A 281 -13.75 3.35 26.57
CA ASP A 281 -13.32 1.95 26.76
C ASP A 281 -13.81 0.99 25.67
N ASN A 282 -14.99 1.22 25.12
CA ASN A 282 -15.63 0.33 24.15
C ASN A 282 -15.53 0.82 22.69
N ILE A 283 -14.61 1.72 22.37
CA ILE A 283 -14.45 2.20 21.00
C ILE A 283 -14.02 1.05 20.08
N ARG A 284 -14.70 0.88 18.97
CA ARG A 284 -14.31 -0.12 17.98
C ARG A 284 -13.08 0.37 17.19
N ARG A 285 -12.24 -0.56 16.73
CA ARG A 285 -11.02 -0.23 15.95
C ARG A 285 -11.29 0.72 14.76
N PRO A 286 -12.30 0.48 13.91
CA PRO A 286 -12.58 1.39 12.80
C PRO A 286 -12.97 2.80 13.25
N ASP A 287 -13.77 2.92 14.32
CA ASP A 287 -14.18 4.21 14.86
C ASP A 287 -12.99 4.98 15.46
N ARG A 288 -12.06 4.24 16.10
CA ARG A 288 -10.79 4.80 16.59
C ARG A 288 -9.91 5.29 15.46
N ASP A 289 -9.76 4.50 14.37
CA ASP A 289 -9.00 4.91 13.19
C ASP A 289 -9.58 6.17 12.54
N ASN A 290 -10.91 6.21 12.37
CA ASN A 290 -11.60 7.38 11.84
C ASN A 290 -11.42 8.61 12.73
N ALA A 291 -11.56 8.45 14.05
CA ALA A 291 -11.38 9.55 14.98
C ALA A 291 -9.98 10.13 14.97
N ILE A 292 -8.95 9.29 14.82
CA ILE A 292 -7.55 9.75 14.67
C ILE A 292 -7.37 10.50 13.35
N ASP A 293 -7.88 9.98 12.25
CA ASP A 293 -7.78 10.60 10.94
C ASP A 293 -8.43 11.98 10.91
N VAL A 294 -9.66 12.07 11.40
CA VAL A 294 -10.41 13.34 11.52
C VAL A 294 -9.74 14.31 12.51
N TYR A 295 -9.23 13.83 13.64
CA TYR A 295 -8.48 14.67 14.59
C TYR A 295 -7.23 15.32 13.99
N ILE A 296 -6.56 14.61 13.10
CA ILE A 296 -5.38 15.10 12.38
C ILE A 296 -5.78 16.07 11.26
N SER A 297 -6.96 15.90 10.68
CA SER A 297 -7.45 16.71 9.56
C SER A 297 -7.85 18.13 9.97
N ASP A 298 -8.25 18.94 9.00
CA ASP A 298 -8.79 20.27 9.23
C ASP A 298 -10.29 20.22 9.60
N GLU A 299 -10.95 19.06 9.39
CA GLU A 299 -12.35 18.80 9.74
C GLU A 299 -12.49 18.25 11.18
N HIS A 300 -11.56 18.54 12.06
CA HIS A 300 -11.50 18.00 13.44
C HIS A 300 -12.76 18.32 14.30
N ASP A 301 -13.56 19.30 13.93
CA ASP A 301 -14.83 19.61 14.61
C ASP A 301 -15.82 18.44 14.57
N ASP A 302 -15.74 17.55 13.56
CA ASP A 302 -16.56 16.33 13.48
C ASP A 302 -16.36 15.40 14.69
N VAL A 303 -15.22 15.44 15.36
CA VAL A 303 -14.95 14.65 16.57
C VAL A 303 -14.69 15.48 17.82
N LEU A 304 -14.44 16.79 17.72
CA LEU A 304 -14.11 17.67 18.85
C LEU A 304 -15.22 18.64 19.25
N ALA A 305 -16.30 18.78 18.45
CA ALA A 305 -17.42 19.65 18.78
C ALA A 305 -18.07 19.29 20.11
N GLU A 306 -18.64 20.28 20.79
CA GLU A 306 -19.36 20.08 22.05
C GLU A 306 -20.59 19.19 21.83
N GLY A 307 -20.76 18.18 22.70
CA GLY A 307 -21.83 17.16 22.57
C GLY A 307 -21.44 15.99 21.64
N VAL A 308 -20.27 16.05 20.95
CA VAL A 308 -19.79 15.00 20.05
C VAL A 308 -18.58 14.28 20.64
N TRP A 309 -17.57 15.03 21.12
CA TRP A 309 -16.32 14.47 21.60
C TRP A 309 -16.50 13.41 22.71
N GLN A 310 -17.52 13.55 23.54
CA GLN A 310 -17.81 12.64 24.65
C GLN A 310 -18.15 11.21 24.20
N ASN A 311 -18.56 11.04 22.93
CA ASN A 311 -18.84 9.73 22.35
C ASN A 311 -17.57 8.97 21.95
N THR A 312 -16.45 9.69 21.84
CA THR A 312 -15.20 9.16 21.30
C THR A 312 -14.06 9.20 22.32
N PHE A 313 -13.99 10.27 23.11
CA PHE A 313 -12.86 10.51 24.03
C PHE A 313 -13.32 10.56 25.49
N LYS A 314 -12.46 10.10 26.42
CA LYS A 314 -12.66 10.24 27.87
C LYS A 314 -12.41 11.68 28.35
N VAL A 315 -11.49 12.36 27.69
CA VAL A 315 -11.13 13.76 27.93
C VAL A 315 -11.10 14.47 26.60
N LYS A 316 -11.68 15.68 26.54
CA LYS A 316 -11.65 16.47 25.30
C LYS A 316 -10.21 16.76 24.88
N PRO A 317 -9.75 16.28 23.71
CA PRO A 317 -8.41 16.58 23.26
C PRO A 317 -8.24 18.05 22.90
N GLU A 318 -7.03 18.58 23.12
CA GLU A 318 -6.64 19.85 22.52
C GLU A 318 -6.47 19.70 21.01
N VAL A 319 -6.81 20.71 20.24
CA VAL A 319 -6.61 20.72 18.78
C VAL A 319 -5.12 20.58 18.45
N LEU A 320 -4.81 19.75 17.46
CA LEU A 320 -3.49 19.71 16.84
C LEU A 320 -3.38 20.86 15.83
N THR A 321 -2.69 21.94 16.22
CA THR A 321 -2.61 23.16 15.43
C THR A 321 -1.76 23.00 14.17
N GLU A 322 -2.00 23.83 13.16
CA GLU A 322 -1.18 23.85 11.93
C GLU A 322 0.30 24.12 12.20
N ALA A 323 0.63 24.92 13.20
CA ALA A 323 2.01 25.16 13.61
C ALA A 323 2.67 23.89 14.15
N GLU A 324 1.97 23.12 15.00
CA GLU A 324 2.44 21.85 15.55
C GLU A 324 2.57 20.78 14.43
N LYS A 325 1.59 20.69 13.54
CA LYS A 325 1.66 19.80 12.37
C LYS A 325 2.91 20.11 11.54
N LYS A 326 3.12 21.36 11.19
CA LYS A 326 4.28 21.81 10.39
C LYS A 326 5.61 21.51 11.08
N GLU A 327 5.72 21.79 12.38
CA GLU A 327 6.92 21.49 13.16
C GLU A 327 7.22 19.99 13.19
N TRP A 328 6.17 19.16 13.36
CA TRP A 328 6.32 17.70 13.39
C TRP A 328 6.71 17.14 12.03
N LEU A 329 6.06 17.59 10.97
CA LEU A 329 6.36 17.18 9.58
C LEU A 329 7.81 17.53 9.19
N ALA A 330 8.35 18.63 9.66
CA ALA A 330 9.73 19.03 9.41
C ALA A 330 10.77 18.04 9.99
N LYS A 331 10.39 17.21 10.96
CA LYS A 331 11.25 16.17 11.56
C LYS A 331 11.30 14.89 10.71
N ASN A 332 10.38 14.72 9.75
CA ASN A 332 10.41 13.60 8.82
C ASN A 332 11.47 13.84 7.74
N THR A 333 12.43 12.94 7.62
CA THR A 333 13.55 13.04 6.69
C THR A 333 13.87 11.69 6.07
N GLY A 334 14.64 11.69 4.98
CA GLY A 334 15.11 10.47 4.35
C GLY A 334 14.01 9.64 3.69
N VAL A 335 12.89 10.26 3.34
CA VAL A 335 11.79 9.61 2.61
C VAL A 335 12.21 9.42 1.15
N CYS A 336 11.84 8.28 0.58
CA CYS A 336 12.00 7.94 -0.82
C CYS A 336 10.70 8.18 -1.59
N LEU A 337 10.81 8.61 -2.85
CA LEU A 337 9.69 8.86 -3.74
C LEU A 337 9.89 8.16 -5.07
N GLY A 338 8.96 7.29 -5.46
CA GLY A 338 8.86 6.76 -6.81
C GLY A 338 7.71 7.40 -7.60
N SER A 339 7.89 7.51 -8.91
CA SER A 339 6.84 7.92 -9.85
C SER A 339 6.79 6.97 -11.04
N ASP A 340 5.58 6.59 -11.48
CA ASP A 340 5.39 5.68 -12.60
C ASP A 340 5.66 6.33 -13.98
N ALA A 341 5.77 7.67 -14.02
CA ALA A 341 6.20 8.44 -15.18
C ALA A 341 6.94 9.72 -14.75
N PHE A 342 7.48 10.47 -15.70
CA PHE A 342 8.25 11.69 -15.44
C PHE A 342 7.44 12.76 -14.68
N PHE A 343 8.14 13.57 -13.91
CA PHE A 343 7.58 14.80 -13.34
C PHE A 343 7.59 15.91 -14.39
N PRO A 344 6.44 16.52 -14.72
CA PRO A 344 6.40 17.58 -15.73
C PRO A 344 6.98 18.91 -15.25
N PHE A 345 7.00 19.18 -13.95
CA PHE A 345 7.45 20.44 -13.36
C PHE A 345 8.01 20.23 -11.96
N GLY A 346 8.85 21.19 -11.49
CA GLY A 346 9.46 21.19 -10.17
C GLY A 346 8.49 21.33 -8.98
N ASP A 347 7.22 21.70 -9.22
CA ASP A 347 6.19 21.77 -8.17
C ASP A 347 5.93 20.41 -7.50
N ASN A 348 6.14 19.31 -8.23
CA ASN A 348 6.12 17.96 -7.67
C ASN A 348 7.22 17.75 -6.62
N ILE A 349 8.41 18.28 -6.89
CA ILE A 349 9.55 18.22 -5.98
C ILE A 349 9.32 19.13 -4.76
N GLU A 350 8.78 20.32 -4.97
CA GLU A 350 8.38 21.23 -3.88
C GLU A 350 7.35 20.56 -2.94
N ARG A 351 6.39 19.81 -3.50
CA ARG A 351 5.43 19.04 -2.69
C ARG A 351 6.12 17.90 -1.95
N ALA A 352 6.98 17.15 -2.63
CA ALA A 352 7.72 16.02 -2.05
C ALA A 352 8.60 16.46 -0.87
N LYS A 353 9.26 17.62 -0.99
CA LYS A 353 10.10 18.21 0.07
C LYS A 353 9.33 18.38 1.38
N LYS A 354 8.06 18.76 1.35
CA LYS A 354 7.24 18.97 2.55
C LYS A 354 7.03 17.68 3.35
N SER A 355 7.07 16.52 2.70
CA SER A 355 6.94 15.20 3.32
C SER A 355 8.30 14.54 3.64
N GLY A 356 9.41 15.30 3.61
CA GLY A 356 10.73 14.80 3.99
C GLY A 356 11.46 13.98 2.93
N VAL A 357 11.06 14.05 1.66
CA VAL A 357 11.72 13.34 0.56
C VAL A 357 13.16 13.85 0.38
N ALA A 358 14.07 12.90 0.25
CA ALA A 358 15.48 13.13 -0.05
C ALA A 358 15.99 12.31 -1.25
N TYR A 359 15.28 11.25 -1.63
CA TYR A 359 15.66 10.32 -2.68
C TYR A 359 14.49 10.08 -3.63
N ILE A 360 14.75 10.12 -4.94
CA ILE A 360 13.70 10.05 -5.95
C ILE A 360 14.10 9.09 -7.06
N ALA A 361 13.14 8.30 -7.57
CA ALA A 361 13.27 7.51 -8.78
C ALA A 361 12.08 7.76 -9.71
N GLU A 362 12.36 8.12 -10.96
CA GLU A 362 11.36 8.36 -12.00
C GLU A 362 11.97 8.14 -13.39
N PRO A 363 11.17 7.96 -14.45
CA PRO A 363 11.72 7.62 -15.77
C PRO A 363 12.62 8.67 -16.44
N GLY A 364 12.42 9.96 -16.18
CA GLY A 364 12.95 11.02 -17.01
C GLY A 364 12.22 11.12 -18.36
N GLY A 365 12.72 12.00 -19.24
CA GLY A 365 12.18 12.20 -20.58
C GLY A 365 11.15 13.32 -20.72
N SER A 366 11.00 14.17 -19.71
CA SER A 366 10.25 15.41 -19.80
C SER A 366 11.06 16.50 -20.50
N ILE A 367 10.41 17.37 -21.27
CA ILE A 367 11.01 18.60 -21.81
C ILE A 367 11.52 19.52 -20.68
N ARG A 368 11.05 19.31 -19.47
CA ARG A 368 11.38 20.10 -18.27
C ARG A 368 12.24 19.34 -17.26
N ASP A 369 12.95 18.30 -17.66
CA ASP A 369 13.84 17.54 -16.77
C ASP A 369 14.89 18.44 -16.11
N ASP A 370 15.41 19.42 -16.85
CA ASP A 370 16.34 20.44 -16.34
C ASP A 370 15.77 21.21 -15.13
N HIS A 371 14.51 21.64 -15.21
CA HIS A 371 13.82 22.35 -14.14
C HIS A 371 13.56 21.44 -12.93
N VAL A 372 13.20 20.18 -13.17
CA VAL A 372 12.96 19.19 -12.12
C VAL A 372 14.28 18.89 -11.38
N ILE A 373 15.37 18.64 -12.12
CA ILE A 373 16.72 18.39 -11.57
C ILE A 373 17.20 19.61 -10.76
N MET A 374 17.06 20.82 -11.31
CA MET A 374 17.43 22.07 -10.62
C MET A 374 16.66 22.19 -9.28
N THR A 375 15.38 21.84 -9.23
CA THR A 375 14.59 21.88 -8.00
C THR A 375 15.07 20.82 -7.00
N CYS A 376 15.45 19.62 -7.43
CA CYS A 376 16.07 18.61 -6.58
C CYS A 376 17.41 19.12 -5.99
N ASN A 377 18.27 19.71 -6.81
CA ASN A 377 19.57 20.25 -6.40
C ASN A 377 19.41 21.36 -5.34
N LYS A 378 18.41 22.24 -5.48
CA LYS A 378 18.06 23.26 -4.48
C LYS A 378 17.90 22.67 -3.07
N TYR A 379 17.41 21.42 -2.96
CA TYR A 379 17.16 20.73 -1.69
C TYR A 379 18.16 19.62 -1.38
N ASN A 380 19.26 19.53 -2.14
CA ASN A 380 20.27 18.47 -2.02
C ASN A 380 19.68 17.05 -2.10
N MET A 381 18.63 16.87 -2.89
CA MET A 381 18.05 15.54 -3.13
C MET A 381 18.89 14.77 -4.16
N ALA A 382 18.91 13.44 -4.02
CA ALA A 382 19.44 12.55 -5.07
C ALA A 382 18.29 11.98 -5.90
N MET A 383 18.35 12.12 -7.23
CA MET A 383 17.35 11.59 -8.16
C MET A 383 18.01 10.68 -9.18
N ALA A 384 17.44 9.49 -9.35
CA ALA A 384 17.80 8.55 -10.40
C ALA A 384 16.72 8.53 -11.50
N PHE A 385 17.15 8.58 -12.77
CA PHE A 385 16.31 8.31 -13.93
C PHE A 385 16.35 6.84 -14.28
N THR A 386 15.19 6.16 -14.18
CA THR A 386 15.05 4.73 -14.49
C THR A 386 14.99 4.44 -15.98
N GLY A 387 14.65 5.44 -16.81
CA GLY A 387 14.46 5.30 -18.26
C GLY A 387 13.20 4.52 -18.66
N ILE A 388 12.40 4.04 -17.73
CA ILE A 388 11.26 3.16 -18.01
C ILE A 388 10.00 3.62 -17.28
N ARG A 389 8.91 3.81 -18.05
CA ARG A 389 7.58 4.11 -17.56
C ARG A 389 6.89 2.85 -17.03
N LEU A 390 6.19 2.97 -15.89
CA LEU A 390 5.53 1.86 -15.19
C LEU A 390 3.98 1.99 -15.21
N PHE A 391 3.39 2.46 -16.29
CA PHE A 391 1.94 2.59 -16.37
C PHE A 391 1.22 1.25 -16.19
N HIS A 392 0.17 1.29 -15.39
CA HIS A 392 -0.74 0.17 -15.12
C HIS A 392 -2.18 0.63 -15.30
N HIS A 393 -2.93 -0.04 -16.19
CA HIS A 393 -4.31 0.30 -16.54
C HIS A 393 -5.22 -0.91 -16.58
#